data_1bf0959c81aa358edb1feee2c9c643df
#
_entry.id   1bf0959c81aa358edb1feee2c9c643df
#
_cell.length_a   1.000
_cell.length_b   1.000
_cell.length_c   1.000
_cell.angle_alpha   90.00
_cell.angle_beta   90.00
_cell.angle_gamma   90.00
#
_symmetry.space_group_name_H-M   'P 1'
#
loop_
_entity.id
_entity.type
_entity.pdbx_description
1 polymer ?
#
loop_
_entity_poly.entity_id
_entity_poly.type
_entity_poly.pdbx_seq_one_letter_code
_entity_poly.pdbx_strand_id
1 'polypeptide(L)'
;MDRFTVAGVLPDIEQFFDIGDSSSGLIQTVFISSYMVLAPVFGYLGDRYNRKYLMCGGIAFWSLVTLGSSFIPRERFWLLLLTRGLVGVGEASYSTIAPTLIADLFVADQRSRMLSVFYFAIPVGSGLGYIAGSKVKDVAGDWHWALRVTPGLGVVAVLLLFLVVREPPRGAVERHSDSPPLNPTSWWADLRALARNPSFILSSLGFTAVAFVTGSLALWAPAFLLRSRVVLGETPPCLPGDSCSSSDSLIFGLITCLTGVLGVGLGVEISRRLRRSNPRADPLVCAAGLLGSAPFLFLSLACARGSIVATYIFIFIGETLLSMNWAIVADILLYVVIPTRRSTAEAFQIVLSHLLGDAGSPYLIGLISDRLRRSWPPSFLSEFRALQFSLMLCAFVGALGGAAFLGTAIFIEGDRRRAQLHVQGLLREAGPADDRIVVPQRGRSTRVPVSSVLI
;
A
#
# COMPACT_ATOMS: atom_id res chain seq x y z
N MET A 1 -7.34 8.84 -5.89
CA MET A 1 -8.23 10.00 -6.08
C MET A 1 -9.68 9.66 -5.77
N ASP A 2 -10.35 8.75 -6.45
CA ASP A 2 -11.78 8.41 -6.24
C ASP A 2 -12.16 8.12 -4.77
N ARG A 3 -11.39 7.28 -4.07
CA ARG A 3 -11.57 6.95 -2.65
C ARG A 3 -11.64 8.20 -1.75
N PHE A 4 -10.77 9.17 -2.00
CA PHE A 4 -10.68 10.41 -1.22
C PHE A 4 -11.67 11.48 -1.70
N THR A 5 -12.13 11.39 -2.94
CA THR A 5 -13.24 12.22 -3.44
C THR A 5 -14.54 11.88 -2.71
N VAL A 6 -14.83 10.60 -2.53
CA VAL A 6 -15.98 10.14 -1.71
C VAL A 6 -15.84 10.61 -0.26
N ALA A 7 -14.64 10.50 0.33
CA ALA A 7 -14.39 11.00 1.68
C ALA A 7 -14.58 12.53 1.80
N GLY A 8 -14.23 13.27 0.73
CA GLY A 8 -14.40 14.74 0.68
C GLY A 8 -15.86 15.20 0.63
N VAL A 9 -16.79 14.35 0.19
CA VAL A 9 -18.23 14.62 0.12
C VAL A 9 -19.04 13.71 1.04
N LEU A 10 -18.40 13.02 1.97
CA LEU A 10 -19.06 12.07 2.85
C LEU A 10 -20.21 12.66 3.67
N PRO A 11 -20.09 13.86 4.27
CA PRO A 11 -21.20 14.48 4.99
C PRO A 11 -22.45 14.70 4.11
N ASP A 12 -22.26 15.02 2.83
CA ASP A 12 -23.36 15.20 1.89
C ASP A 12 -24.02 13.86 1.53
N ILE A 13 -23.23 12.82 1.40
CA ILE A 13 -23.73 11.44 1.18
C ILE A 13 -24.54 10.99 2.38
N GLU A 14 -24.06 11.22 3.61
CA GLU A 14 -24.76 10.89 4.86
C GLU A 14 -26.12 11.61 4.93
N GLN A 15 -26.17 12.89 4.62
CA GLN A 15 -27.39 13.67 4.60
C GLN A 15 -28.34 13.23 3.47
N PHE A 16 -27.80 12.94 2.28
CA PHE A 16 -28.61 12.53 1.13
C PHE A 16 -29.29 11.17 1.36
N PHE A 17 -28.58 10.18 1.89
CA PHE A 17 -29.11 8.86 2.16
C PHE A 17 -29.70 8.69 3.55
N ASP A 18 -29.59 9.67 4.43
CA ASP A 18 -30.03 9.63 5.83
C ASP A 18 -29.41 8.43 6.60
N ILE A 19 -28.08 8.33 6.53
CA ILE A 19 -27.31 7.21 7.11
C ILE A 19 -26.42 7.68 8.26
N GLY A 20 -26.18 6.78 9.22
CA GLY A 20 -25.29 7.04 10.35
C GLY A 20 -23.83 6.64 10.06
N ASP A 21 -22.94 6.96 11.03
CA ASP A 21 -21.48 6.75 10.94
C ASP A 21 -21.08 5.31 10.61
N SER A 22 -21.79 4.32 11.17
CA SER A 22 -21.51 2.91 10.90
C SER A 22 -21.76 2.55 9.43
N SER A 23 -22.82 3.07 8.82
CA SER A 23 -23.15 2.88 7.40
C SER A 23 -22.16 3.61 6.50
N SER A 24 -21.71 4.80 6.92
CA SER A 24 -20.64 5.55 6.24
C SER A 24 -19.32 4.77 6.22
N GLY A 25 -18.98 4.13 7.34
CA GLY A 25 -17.81 3.25 7.44
C GLY A 25 -17.89 2.05 6.50
N LEU A 26 -19.10 1.48 6.27
CA LEU A 26 -19.29 0.36 5.36
C LEU A 26 -18.92 0.69 3.91
N ILE A 27 -19.09 1.93 3.47
CA ILE A 27 -18.69 2.38 2.11
C ILE A 27 -17.22 2.06 1.85
N GLN A 28 -16.37 2.33 2.83
CA GLN A 28 -14.94 2.08 2.75
C GLN A 28 -14.60 0.59 2.95
N THR A 29 -15.25 -0.05 3.91
CA THR A 29 -15.03 -1.47 4.24
C THR A 29 -15.35 -2.37 3.06
N VAL A 30 -16.49 -2.15 2.38
CA VAL A 30 -16.89 -2.95 1.21
C VAL A 30 -15.91 -2.77 0.06
N PHE A 31 -15.43 -1.55 -0.17
CA PHE A 31 -14.40 -1.27 -1.17
C PHE A 31 -13.10 -2.03 -0.87
N ILE A 32 -12.54 -1.92 0.34
CA ILE A 32 -11.29 -2.60 0.71
C ILE A 32 -11.47 -4.12 0.67
N SER A 33 -12.59 -4.63 1.15
CA SER A 33 -12.86 -6.08 1.16
C SER A 33 -12.89 -6.67 -0.24
N SER A 34 -13.59 -6.04 -1.19
CA SER A 34 -13.63 -6.52 -2.58
C SER A 34 -12.28 -6.39 -3.27
N TYR A 35 -11.56 -5.29 -3.05
CA TYR A 35 -10.19 -5.09 -3.53
C TYR A 35 -9.27 -6.23 -3.07
N MET A 36 -9.28 -6.51 -1.77
CA MET A 36 -8.47 -7.56 -1.15
C MET A 36 -8.80 -8.97 -1.68
N VAL A 37 -10.10 -9.31 -1.77
CA VAL A 37 -10.55 -10.64 -2.24
C VAL A 37 -10.21 -10.86 -3.72
N LEU A 38 -10.27 -9.82 -4.54
CA LEU A 38 -10.04 -9.93 -5.98
C LEU A 38 -8.60 -9.70 -6.42
N ALA A 39 -7.75 -9.14 -5.56
CA ALA A 39 -6.33 -8.99 -5.85
C ALA A 39 -5.64 -10.31 -6.25
N PRO A 40 -5.85 -11.47 -5.58
CA PRO A 40 -5.30 -12.76 -6.02
C PRO A 40 -5.80 -13.21 -7.39
N VAL A 41 -7.05 -12.91 -7.74
CA VAL A 41 -7.62 -13.25 -9.06
C VAL A 41 -6.89 -12.45 -10.15
N PHE A 42 -6.73 -11.15 -9.98
CA PHE A 42 -6.00 -10.31 -10.93
C PHE A 42 -4.49 -10.59 -10.93
N GLY A 43 -3.92 -10.98 -9.80
CA GLY A 43 -2.55 -11.48 -9.73
C GLY A 43 -2.37 -12.71 -10.62
N TYR A 44 -3.25 -13.70 -10.51
CA TYR A 44 -3.23 -14.89 -11.36
C TYR A 44 -3.40 -14.54 -12.84
N LEU A 45 -4.38 -13.69 -13.17
CA LEU A 45 -4.63 -13.24 -14.55
C LEU A 45 -3.46 -12.44 -15.11
N GLY A 46 -2.86 -11.55 -14.31
CA GLY A 46 -1.73 -10.71 -14.70
C GLY A 46 -0.46 -11.51 -15.05
N ASP A 47 -0.26 -12.67 -14.41
CA ASP A 47 0.88 -13.54 -14.72
C ASP A 47 0.65 -14.39 -15.99
N ARG A 48 -0.59 -14.54 -16.48
CA ARG A 48 -0.94 -15.45 -17.58
C ARG A 48 -1.47 -14.78 -18.83
N TYR A 49 -2.15 -13.65 -18.69
CA TYR A 49 -2.80 -12.95 -19.78
C TYR A 49 -2.12 -11.61 -20.08
N ASN A 50 -2.57 -10.93 -21.12
CA ASN A 50 -2.05 -9.62 -21.52
C ASN A 50 -2.40 -8.56 -20.48
N ARG A 51 -1.39 -8.02 -19.82
CA ARG A 51 -1.50 -7.06 -18.69
C ARG A 51 -2.10 -5.73 -19.11
N LYS A 52 -1.76 -5.24 -20.31
CA LYS A 52 -2.30 -4.00 -20.87
C LYS A 52 -3.81 -4.04 -20.97
N TYR A 53 -4.38 -5.11 -21.56
CA TYR A 53 -5.82 -5.24 -21.72
C TYR A 53 -6.54 -5.46 -20.38
N LEU A 54 -5.93 -6.19 -19.46
CA LEU A 54 -6.48 -6.36 -18.10
C LEU A 54 -6.59 -5.02 -17.36
N MET A 55 -5.55 -4.19 -17.43
CA MET A 55 -5.56 -2.87 -16.80
C MET A 55 -6.54 -1.91 -17.50
N CYS A 56 -6.55 -1.87 -18.83
CA CYS A 56 -7.53 -1.06 -19.58
C CYS A 56 -8.98 -1.43 -19.24
N GLY A 57 -9.27 -2.73 -19.23
CA GLY A 57 -10.61 -3.25 -18.88
C GLY A 57 -11.01 -2.91 -17.45
N GLY A 58 -10.09 -3.08 -16.49
CA GLY A 58 -10.34 -2.77 -15.08
C GLY A 58 -10.56 -1.28 -14.82
N ILE A 59 -9.76 -0.39 -15.44
CA ILE A 59 -9.94 1.06 -15.31
C ILE A 59 -11.22 1.53 -15.99
N ALA A 60 -11.54 0.99 -17.17
CA ALA A 60 -12.80 1.31 -17.87
C ALA A 60 -14.00 0.86 -17.03
N PHE A 61 -13.98 -0.36 -16.50
CA PHE A 61 -15.01 -0.90 -15.62
C PHE A 61 -15.20 -0.04 -14.37
N TRP A 62 -14.11 0.28 -13.67
CA TRP A 62 -14.13 1.17 -12.51
C TRP A 62 -14.74 2.54 -12.84
N SER A 63 -14.33 3.15 -13.96
CA SER A 63 -14.84 4.44 -14.39
C SER A 63 -16.35 4.43 -14.66
N LEU A 64 -16.85 3.38 -15.35
CA LEU A 64 -18.26 3.21 -15.61
C LEU A 64 -19.08 3.00 -14.33
N VAL A 65 -18.58 2.17 -13.41
CA VAL A 65 -19.24 1.92 -12.13
C VAL A 65 -19.30 3.19 -11.28
N THR A 66 -18.20 3.95 -11.22
CA THR A 66 -18.16 5.21 -10.49
C THR A 66 -19.12 6.25 -11.09
N LEU A 67 -19.19 6.34 -12.43
CA LEU A 67 -20.17 7.19 -13.09
C LEU A 67 -21.59 6.75 -12.77
N GLY A 68 -21.87 5.46 -12.84
CA GLY A 68 -23.18 4.89 -12.50
C GLY A 68 -23.59 5.16 -11.06
N SER A 69 -22.64 5.20 -10.11
CA SER A 69 -22.91 5.50 -8.71
C SER A 69 -23.44 6.93 -8.50
N SER A 70 -23.18 7.84 -9.43
CA SER A 70 -23.71 9.23 -9.37
C SER A 70 -25.18 9.36 -9.72
N PHE A 71 -25.86 8.29 -10.16
CA PHE A 71 -27.28 8.28 -10.51
C PHE A 71 -28.15 7.48 -9.54
N ILE A 72 -27.61 7.07 -8.41
CA ILE A 72 -28.32 6.24 -7.42
C ILE A 72 -29.38 7.07 -6.69
N PRO A 73 -30.66 6.62 -6.67
CA PRO A 73 -31.73 7.32 -5.94
C PRO A 73 -31.57 7.17 -4.43
N ARG A 74 -32.12 8.15 -3.69
CA ARG A 74 -32.02 8.29 -2.23
C ARG A 74 -32.45 7.02 -1.45
N GLU A 75 -33.43 6.32 -1.93
CA GLU A 75 -34.02 5.16 -1.23
C GLU A 75 -33.15 3.87 -1.35
N ARG A 76 -32.09 3.90 -2.15
CA ARG A 76 -31.33 2.70 -2.52
C ARG A 76 -29.85 2.79 -2.12
N PHE A 77 -29.59 3.09 -0.87
CA PHE A 77 -28.21 3.13 -0.32
C PHE A 77 -27.41 1.85 -0.58
N TRP A 78 -28.05 0.68 -0.55
CA TRP A 78 -27.37 -0.60 -0.83
C TRP A 78 -26.73 -0.65 -2.24
N LEU A 79 -27.29 0.08 -3.22
CA LEU A 79 -26.67 0.19 -4.55
C LEU A 79 -25.36 0.97 -4.49
N LEU A 80 -25.25 1.97 -3.61
CA LEU A 80 -23.98 2.68 -3.39
C LEU A 80 -22.93 1.73 -2.82
N LEU A 81 -23.29 0.90 -1.86
CA LEU A 81 -22.39 -0.13 -1.31
C LEU A 81 -21.94 -1.12 -2.39
N LEU A 82 -22.88 -1.59 -3.22
CA LEU A 82 -22.57 -2.50 -4.32
C LEU A 82 -21.59 -1.86 -5.32
N THR A 83 -21.86 -0.62 -5.75
CA THR A 83 -20.96 0.10 -6.67
C THR A 83 -19.59 0.33 -6.05
N ARG A 84 -19.49 0.62 -4.74
CA ARG A 84 -18.19 0.74 -4.05
C ARG A 84 -17.43 -0.59 -4.04
N GLY A 85 -18.10 -1.71 -3.82
CA GLY A 85 -17.50 -3.04 -3.97
C GLY A 85 -16.99 -3.29 -5.39
N LEU A 86 -17.78 -2.94 -6.41
CA LEU A 86 -17.37 -3.08 -7.81
C LEU A 86 -16.19 -2.16 -8.19
N VAL A 87 -16.09 -0.96 -7.61
CA VAL A 87 -14.91 -0.08 -7.78
C VAL A 87 -13.64 -0.75 -7.26
N GLY A 88 -13.72 -1.46 -6.12
CA GLY A 88 -12.60 -2.24 -5.59
C GLY A 88 -12.07 -3.32 -6.54
N VAL A 89 -12.96 -3.93 -7.37
CA VAL A 89 -12.57 -4.85 -8.44
C VAL A 89 -11.64 -4.16 -9.45
N GLY A 90 -12.03 -2.97 -9.90
CA GLY A 90 -11.22 -2.21 -10.86
C GLY A 90 -9.87 -1.82 -10.28
N GLU A 91 -9.79 -1.42 -9.01
CA GLU A 91 -8.53 -1.09 -8.34
C GLU A 91 -7.59 -2.30 -8.23
N ALA A 92 -8.12 -3.48 -7.92
CA ALA A 92 -7.34 -4.71 -7.87
C ALA A 92 -6.64 -5.02 -9.20
N SER A 93 -7.26 -4.67 -10.34
CA SER A 93 -6.73 -4.98 -11.66
C SER A 93 -5.44 -4.25 -11.99
N TYR A 94 -5.30 -2.97 -11.63
CA TYR A 94 -4.10 -2.21 -11.99
C TYR A 94 -3.06 -2.17 -10.86
N SER A 95 -3.48 -2.19 -9.61
CA SER A 95 -2.54 -2.14 -8.47
C SER A 95 -1.65 -3.37 -8.38
N THR A 96 -2.16 -4.55 -8.74
CA THR A 96 -1.37 -5.79 -8.78
C THR A 96 -0.50 -5.93 -10.03
N ILE A 97 -0.89 -5.31 -11.14
CA ILE A 97 -0.27 -5.52 -12.45
C ILE A 97 0.71 -4.40 -12.83
N ALA A 98 0.40 -3.13 -12.51
CA ALA A 98 1.22 -2.01 -12.93
C ALA A 98 2.69 -2.08 -12.47
N PRO A 99 3.02 -2.45 -11.21
CA PRO A 99 4.41 -2.59 -10.80
C PRO A 99 5.17 -3.65 -11.60
N THR A 100 4.50 -4.75 -11.97
CA THR A 100 5.13 -5.84 -12.76
C THR A 100 5.42 -5.40 -14.19
N LEU A 101 4.54 -4.56 -14.77
CA LEU A 101 4.75 -3.98 -16.08
C LEU A 101 5.96 -3.02 -16.06
N ILE A 102 6.08 -2.19 -15.03
CA ILE A 102 7.23 -1.30 -14.82
C ILE A 102 8.53 -2.13 -14.70
N ALA A 103 8.49 -3.28 -14.02
CA ALA A 103 9.65 -4.15 -13.86
C ALA A 103 10.16 -4.71 -15.19
N ASP A 104 9.27 -4.98 -16.14
CA ASP A 104 9.62 -5.55 -17.44
C ASP A 104 9.99 -4.48 -18.49
N LEU A 105 9.67 -3.20 -18.22
CA LEU A 105 10.03 -2.08 -19.10
C LEU A 105 11.35 -1.39 -18.73
N PHE A 106 11.75 -1.43 -17.46
CA PHE A 106 12.89 -0.65 -16.97
C PHE A 106 13.92 -1.50 -16.24
N VAL A 107 15.20 -1.21 -16.45
CA VAL A 107 16.33 -1.80 -15.72
C VAL A 107 16.38 -1.30 -14.27
N ALA A 108 17.10 -2.02 -13.40
CA ALA A 108 17.09 -1.87 -11.95
C ALA A 108 17.02 -0.42 -11.41
N ASP A 109 17.95 0.47 -11.80
CA ASP A 109 17.97 1.84 -11.28
C ASP A 109 16.84 2.71 -11.83
N GLN A 110 16.47 2.51 -13.10
CA GLN A 110 15.34 3.20 -13.72
C GLN A 110 14.02 2.65 -13.19
N ARG A 111 13.94 1.35 -12.92
CA ARG A 111 12.78 0.69 -12.34
C ARG A 111 12.41 1.31 -10.98
N SER A 112 13.38 1.45 -10.07
CA SER A 112 13.12 2.05 -8.75
C SER A 112 12.62 3.49 -8.86
N ARG A 113 13.13 4.27 -9.82
CA ARG A 113 12.62 5.63 -10.09
C ARG A 113 11.20 5.62 -10.64
N MET A 114 10.90 4.75 -11.59
CA MET A 114 9.55 4.65 -12.16
C MET A 114 8.53 4.15 -11.13
N LEU A 115 8.94 3.23 -10.25
CA LEU A 115 8.12 2.82 -9.11
C LEU A 115 7.87 3.99 -8.16
N SER A 116 8.87 4.84 -7.86
CA SER A 116 8.64 6.01 -7.01
C SER A 116 7.64 6.99 -7.64
N VAL A 117 7.71 7.23 -8.96
CA VAL A 117 6.73 8.05 -9.69
C VAL A 117 5.32 7.42 -9.60
N PHE A 118 5.22 6.11 -9.74
CA PHE A 118 3.96 5.40 -9.60
C PHE A 118 3.38 5.54 -8.18
N TYR A 119 4.22 5.37 -7.15
CA TYR A 119 3.78 5.49 -5.76
C TYR A 119 3.55 6.93 -5.31
N PHE A 120 4.12 7.95 -5.95
CA PHE A 120 3.75 9.35 -5.73
C PHE A 120 2.28 9.65 -6.05
N ALA A 121 1.67 8.85 -6.92
CA ALA A 121 0.26 8.99 -7.23
C ALA A 121 -0.65 8.76 -6.00
N ILE A 122 -0.20 8.01 -4.98
CA ILE A 122 -1.00 7.74 -3.77
C ILE A 122 -1.18 9.03 -2.95
N PRO A 123 -0.13 9.67 -2.40
CA PRO A 123 -0.31 10.89 -1.61
C PRO A 123 -0.86 12.06 -2.42
N VAL A 124 -0.42 12.24 -3.68
CA VAL A 124 -0.93 13.28 -4.57
C VAL A 124 -2.40 13.04 -4.89
N GLY A 125 -2.76 11.80 -5.23
CA GLY A 125 -4.15 11.41 -5.51
C GLY A 125 -5.06 11.56 -4.30
N SER A 126 -4.55 11.35 -3.08
CA SER A 126 -5.29 11.59 -1.83
C SER A 126 -5.63 13.06 -1.68
N GLY A 127 -4.63 13.94 -1.74
CA GLY A 127 -4.82 15.38 -1.60
C GLY A 127 -5.74 15.96 -2.69
N LEU A 128 -5.48 15.61 -3.96
CA LEU A 128 -6.33 16.02 -5.07
C LEU A 128 -7.76 15.46 -4.97
N GLY A 129 -7.93 14.26 -4.41
CA GLY A 129 -9.25 13.68 -4.19
C GLY A 129 -10.10 14.51 -3.22
N TYR A 130 -9.54 14.88 -2.07
CA TYR A 130 -10.21 15.75 -1.12
C TYR A 130 -10.56 17.12 -1.71
N ILE A 131 -9.60 17.75 -2.39
CA ILE A 131 -9.81 19.06 -3.03
C ILE A 131 -10.88 18.96 -4.13
N ALA A 132 -10.78 17.96 -5.00
CA ALA A 132 -11.76 17.75 -6.07
C ALA A 132 -13.16 17.48 -5.51
N GLY A 133 -13.28 16.62 -4.48
CA GLY A 133 -14.55 16.36 -3.82
C GLY A 133 -15.22 17.62 -3.32
N SER A 134 -14.53 18.39 -2.47
CA SER A 134 -15.11 19.60 -1.88
C SER A 134 -15.32 20.72 -2.89
N LYS A 135 -14.34 21.02 -3.76
CA LYS A 135 -14.43 22.16 -4.68
C LYS A 135 -15.37 21.95 -5.84
N VAL A 136 -15.41 20.76 -6.42
CA VAL A 136 -16.37 20.43 -7.49
C VAL A 136 -17.79 20.51 -6.95
N LYS A 137 -18.04 20.03 -5.73
CA LYS A 137 -19.32 20.19 -5.05
C LYS A 137 -19.69 21.68 -4.89
N ASP A 138 -18.78 22.51 -4.37
CA ASP A 138 -19.01 23.93 -4.12
C ASP A 138 -19.36 24.68 -5.41
N VAL A 139 -18.66 24.36 -6.53
CA VAL A 139 -18.88 25.00 -7.83
C VAL A 139 -20.14 24.51 -8.52
N ALA A 140 -20.41 23.21 -8.45
CA ALA A 140 -21.54 22.59 -9.16
C ALA A 140 -22.86 22.65 -8.35
N GLY A 141 -22.77 22.96 -7.04
CA GLY A 141 -23.92 22.98 -6.14
C GLY A 141 -24.50 21.59 -5.80
N ASP A 142 -23.86 20.51 -6.26
CA ASP A 142 -24.32 19.14 -6.07
C ASP A 142 -23.11 18.18 -5.93
N TRP A 143 -23.12 17.35 -4.89
CA TRP A 143 -22.05 16.41 -4.60
C TRP A 143 -21.91 15.28 -5.65
N HIS A 144 -22.95 14.96 -6.41
CA HIS A 144 -22.92 13.95 -7.47
C HIS A 144 -21.87 14.27 -8.55
N TRP A 145 -21.61 15.56 -8.80
CA TRP A 145 -20.59 15.99 -9.75
C TRP A 145 -19.17 15.59 -9.32
N ALA A 146 -18.92 15.50 -8.03
CA ALA A 146 -17.62 15.01 -7.52
C ALA A 146 -17.33 13.57 -8.00
N LEU A 147 -18.36 12.72 -8.08
CA LEU A 147 -18.24 11.34 -8.60
C LEU A 147 -18.16 11.27 -10.12
N ARG A 148 -18.49 12.34 -10.86
CA ARG A 148 -18.45 12.39 -12.34
C ARG A 148 -17.11 12.85 -12.89
N VAL A 149 -16.29 13.52 -12.11
CA VAL A 149 -14.96 14.02 -12.52
C VAL A 149 -13.95 12.89 -12.65
N THR A 150 -13.91 11.97 -11.68
CA THR A 150 -12.93 10.88 -11.66
C THR A 150 -13.05 9.90 -12.83
N PRO A 151 -14.26 9.52 -13.32
CA PRO A 151 -14.42 8.74 -14.54
C PRO A 151 -13.84 9.40 -15.79
N GLY A 152 -13.95 10.73 -15.90
CA GLY A 152 -13.32 11.48 -17.00
C GLY A 152 -11.80 11.29 -17.04
N LEU A 153 -11.14 11.35 -15.89
CA LEU A 153 -9.71 11.04 -15.77
C LEU A 153 -9.42 9.56 -16.08
N GLY A 154 -10.33 8.65 -15.71
CA GLY A 154 -10.24 7.23 -16.04
C GLY A 154 -10.25 6.98 -17.54
N VAL A 155 -11.12 7.65 -18.30
CA VAL A 155 -11.15 7.56 -19.77
C VAL A 155 -9.83 8.03 -20.37
N VAL A 156 -9.28 9.17 -19.91
CA VAL A 156 -7.98 9.66 -20.37
C VAL A 156 -6.87 8.65 -20.06
N ALA A 157 -6.88 8.05 -18.87
CA ALA A 157 -5.91 7.03 -18.48
C ALA A 157 -5.99 5.79 -19.37
N VAL A 158 -7.18 5.29 -19.68
CA VAL A 158 -7.38 4.15 -20.60
C VAL A 158 -6.87 4.47 -22.00
N LEU A 159 -7.18 5.65 -22.53
CA LEU A 159 -6.70 6.08 -23.85
C LEU A 159 -5.15 6.16 -23.89
N LEU A 160 -4.53 6.79 -22.90
CA LEU A 160 -3.08 6.87 -22.80
C LEU A 160 -2.46 5.48 -22.68
N LEU A 161 -3.00 4.62 -21.83
CA LEU A 161 -2.51 3.26 -21.64
C LEU A 161 -2.62 2.45 -22.94
N PHE A 162 -3.74 2.57 -23.63
CA PHE A 162 -3.99 1.86 -24.89
C PHE A 162 -3.08 2.35 -26.04
N LEU A 163 -2.84 3.65 -26.15
CA LEU A 163 -2.08 4.22 -27.25
C LEU A 163 -0.56 4.16 -27.02
N VAL A 164 -0.11 4.41 -25.77
CA VAL A 164 1.31 4.60 -25.47
C VAL A 164 1.98 3.31 -25.00
N VAL A 165 1.32 2.52 -24.14
CA VAL A 165 1.95 1.37 -23.52
C VAL A 165 1.91 0.16 -24.46
N ARG A 166 3.08 -0.43 -24.72
CA ARG A 166 3.22 -1.74 -25.39
C ARG A 166 3.45 -2.81 -24.35
N GLU A 167 2.84 -3.98 -24.52
CA GLU A 167 3.05 -5.14 -23.63
C GLU A 167 4.46 -5.71 -23.87
N PRO A 168 5.39 -5.61 -22.92
CA PRO A 168 6.69 -6.26 -23.05
C PRO A 168 6.58 -7.77 -22.73
N PRO A 169 7.44 -8.61 -23.32
CA PRO A 169 7.59 -9.98 -22.83
C PRO A 169 7.97 -10.02 -21.36
N ARG A 170 7.47 -10.99 -20.61
CA ARG A 170 7.78 -11.12 -19.18
C ARG A 170 9.27 -11.34 -18.95
N GLY A 171 9.86 -10.53 -18.06
CA GLY A 171 11.30 -10.54 -17.81
C GLY A 171 12.13 -9.99 -18.98
N ALA A 172 11.55 -9.19 -19.88
CA ALA A 172 12.22 -8.70 -21.10
C ALA A 172 13.58 -8.06 -20.85
N VAL A 173 13.71 -7.31 -19.76
CA VAL A 173 14.94 -6.57 -19.41
C VAL A 173 15.97 -7.44 -18.67
N GLU A 174 15.53 -8.56 -18.07
CA GLU A 174 16.37 -9.43 -17.24
C GLU A 174 16.84 -10.68 -17.99
N ARG A 175 16.29 -10.97 -19.18
CA ARG A 175 16.60 -12.16 -19.99
C ARG A 175 17.70 -11.89 -21.00
N HIS A 176 18.58 -12.89 -21.19
CA HIS A 176 19.46 -12.93 -22.34
C HIS A 176 18.70 -13.45 -23.58
N SER A 177 19.14 -13.06 -24.79
CA SER A 177 18.54 -13.43 -26.07
C SER A 177 18.37 -14.95 -26.25
N ASP A 178 19.29 -15.73 -25.69
CA ASP A 178 19.35 -17.18 -25.84
C ASP A 178 18.65 -17.97 -24.71
N SER A 179 17.99 -17.27 -23.78
CA SER A 179 17.31 -17.91 -22.67
C SER A 179 15.99 -18.58 -23.13
N PRO A 180 15.67 -19.80 -22.65
CA PRO A 180 14.42 -20.47 -22.98
C PRO A 180 13.20 -19.67 -22.51
N PRO A 181 12.02 -19.81 -23.16
CA PRO A 181 10.82 -19.12 -22.75
C PRO A 181 10.41 -19.53 -21.33
N LEU A 182 10.02 -18.56 -20.51
CA LEU A 182 9.48 -18.81 -19.17
C LEU A 182 8.02 -19.28 -19.32
N ASN A 183 7.76 -20.54 -18.98
CA ASN A 183 6.41 -21.07 -18.98
C ASN A 183 5.72 -20.81 -17.64
N PRO A 184 4.42 -20.43 -17.64
CA PRO A 184 3.63 -20.32 -16.42
C PRO A 184 3.52 -21.70 -15.74
N THR A 185 3.69 -21.71 -14.43
CA THR A 185 3.47 -22.90 -13.59
C THR A 185 2.04 -22.94 -13.05
N SER A 186 1.65 -24.02 -12.36
CA SER A 186 0.35 -24.08 -11.71
C SER A 186 0.29 -23.10 -10.54
N TRP A 187 -0.89 -22.55 -10.26
CA TRP A 187 -1.09 -21.59 -9.16
C TRP A 187 -0.63 -22.12 -7.80
N TRP A 188 -0.88 -23.39 -7.50
CA TRP A 188 -0.41 -24.05 -6.28
C TRP A 188 1.11 -24.18 -6.19
N ALA A 189 1.78 -24.40 -7.32
CA ALA A 189 3.25 -24.40 -7.39
C ALA A 189 3.79 -22.98 -7.14
N ASP A 190 3.16 -21.96 -7.70
CA ASP A 190 3.52 -20.55 -7.49
C ASP A 190 3.41 -20.18 -6.02
N LEU A 191 2.29 -20.51 -5.35
CA LEU A 191 2.09 -20.29 -3.93
C LEU A 191 3.14 -20.97 -3.06
N ARG A 192 3.42 -22.23 -3.35
CA ARG A 192 4.43 -23.00 -2.60
C ARG A 192 5.83 -22.39 -2.78
N ALA A 193 6.15 -21.92 -3.97
CA ALA A 193 7.42 -21.27 -4.25
C ALA A 193 7.54 -19.92 -3.52
N LEU A 194 6.48 -19.12 -3.50
CA LEU A 194 6.42 -17.85 -2.74
C LEU A 194 6.56 -18.08 -1.24
N ALA A 195 5.87 -19.09 -0.69
CA ALA A 195 5.97 -19.45 0.73
C ALA A 195 7.37 -19.98 1.15
N ARG A 196 8.16 -20.44 0.20
CA ARG A 196 9.56 -20.89 0.42
C ARG A 196 10.61 -19.79 0.18
N ASN A 197 10.18 -18.60 -0.23
CA ASN A 197 11.07 -17.46 -0.43
C ASN A 197 11.13 -16.61 0.82
N PRO A 198 12.18 -16.72 1.67
CA PRO A 198 12.24 -15.99 2.94
C PRO A 198 12.30 -14.48 2.74
N SER A 199 12.96 -13.99 1.70
CA SER A 199 13.02 -12.56 1.41
C SER A 199 11.64 -11.99 1.08
N PHE A 200 10.82 -12.73 0.33
CA PHE A 200 9.44 -12.33 0.03
C PHE A 200 8.58 -12.30 1.29
N ILE A 201 8.63 -13.35 2.12
CA ILE A 201 7.81 -13.43 3.34
C ILE A 201 8.20 -12.34 4.34
N LEU A 202 9.50 -12.17 4.64
CA LEU A 202 9.97 -11.19 5.60
C LEU A 202 9.74 -9.75 5.14
N SER A 203 9.96 -9.44 3.85
CA SER A 203 9.65 -8.10 3.32
C SER A 203 8.15 -7.81 3.33
N SER A 204 7.31 -8.82 3.07
CA SER A 204 5.84 -8.68 3.16
C SER A 204 5.37 -8.46 4.59
N LEU A 205 5.96 -9.12 5.59
CA LEU A 205 5.68 -8.87 7.00
C LEU A 205 6.15 -7.47 7.42
N GLY A 206 7.32 -7.03 6.97
CA GLY A 206 7.78 -5.66 7.19
C GLY A 206 6.83 -4.63 6.58
N PHE A 207 6.37 -4.87 5.37
CA PHE A 207 5.39 -3.99 4.70
C PHE A 207 4.01 -4.00 5.39
N THR A 208 3.59 -5.14 5.91
CA THR A 208 2.37 -5.25 6.73
C THR A 208 2.46 -4.37 7.97
N ALA A 209 3.62 -4.29 8.60
CA ALA A 209 3.84 -3.36 9.73
C ALA A 209 3.76 -1.88 9.28
N VAL A 210 4.29 -1.53 8.10
CA VAL A 210 4.12 -0.19 7.51
C VAL A 210 2.63 0.12 7.32
N ALA A 211 1.88 -0.81 6.71
CA ALA A 211 0.44 -0.66 6.47
C ALA A 211 -0.35 -0.55 7.80
N PHE A 212 0.02 -1.32 8.83
CA PHE A 212 -0.59 -1.24 10.16
C PHE A 212 -0.44 0.16 10.76
N VAL A 213 0.78 0.70 10.76
CA VAL A 213 1.06 2.04 11.32
C VAL A 213 0.34 3.11 10.52
N THR A 214 0.44 3.06 9.19
CA THR A 214 -0.22 4.03 8.30
C THR A 214 -1.73 4.01 8.45
N GLY A 215 -2.35 2.83 8.48
CA GLY A 215 -3.80 2.67 8.61
C GLY A 215 -4.32 3.16 9.96
N SER A 216 -3.59 2.86 11.05
CA SER A 216 -3.94 3.35 12.38
C SER A 216 -3.87 4.88 12.46
N LEU A 217 -2.78 5.49 11.96
CA LEU A 217 -2.61 6.94 11.99
C LEU A 217 -3.60 7.66 11.09
N ALA A 218 -3.89 7.12 9.91
CA ALA A 218 -4.84 7.71 8.97
C ALA A 218 -6.23 7.95 9.59
N LEU A 219 -6.68 7.03 10.45
CA LEU A 219 -7.97 7.17 11.13
C LEU A 219 -7.86 7.95 12.44
N TRP A 220 -6.88 7.59 13.29
CA TRP A 220 -6.87 8.05 14.67
C TRP A 220 -6.04 9.30 14.93
N ALA A 221 -5.09 9.69 14.05
CA ALA A 221 -4.26 10.86 14.29
C ALA A 221 -5.05 12.16 14.33
N PRO A 222 -6.02 12.46 13.43
CA PRO A 222 -6.85 13.65 13.54
C PRO A 222 -7.65 13.72 14.85
N ALA A 223 -8.26 12.59 15.25
CA ALA A 223 -9.01 12.51 16.51
C ALA A 223 -8.10 12.67 17.73
N PHE A 224 -6.91 12.10 17.70
CA PHE A 224 -5.90 12.23 18.75
C PHE A 224 -5.43 13.69 18.90
N LEU A 225 -5.15 14.38 17.80
CA LEU A 225 -4.77 15.79 17.80
C LEU A 225 -5.86 16.68 18.36
N LEU A 226 -7.11 16.44 17.97
CA LEU A 226 -8.26 17.18 18.51
C LEU A 226 -8.38 16.99 20.03
N ARG A 227 -8.31 15.74 20.51
CA ARG A 227 -8.34 15.44 21.96
C ARG A 227 -7.17 16.08 22.70
N SER A 228 -5.99 16.14 22.08
CA SER A 228 -4.82 16.83 22.62
C SER A 228 -5.09 18.33 22.84
N ARG A 229 -5.68 19.02 21.85
CA ARG A 229 -6.03 20.45 21.96
C ARG A 229 -7.08 20.71 23.04
N VAL A 230 -8.06 19.83 23.19
CA VAL A 230 -9.05 19.91 24.27
C VAL A 230 -8.38 19.81 25.63
N VAL A 231 -7.44 18.89 25.80
CA VAL A 231 -6.67 18.72 27.07
C VAL A 231 -5.74 19.91 27.34
N LEU A 232 -5.21 20.55 26.28
CA LEU A 232 -4.40 21.77 26.38
C LEU A 232 -5.25 23.02 26.66
N GLY A 233 -6.58 22.95 26.54
CA GLY A 233 -7.49 24.10 26.69
C GLY A 233 -7.51 25.05 25.48
N GLU A 234 -6.94 24.62 24.34
CA GLU A 234 -6.90 25.46 23.13
C GLU A 234 -8.22 25.44 22.34
N THR A 235 -9.00 24.35 22.49
CA THR A 235 -10.31 24.20 21.85
C THR A 235 -11.34 23.68 22.85
N PRO A 236 -12.61 24.13 22.73
CA PRO A 236 -13.68 23.58 23.57
C PRO A 236 -13.91 22.09 23.25
N PRO A 237 -14.36 21.29 24.23
CA PRO A 237 -14.72 19.90 24.00
C PRO A 237 -15.90 19.80 23.03
N CYS A 238 -15.84 18.86 22.11
CA CYS A 238 -16.93 18.53 21.22
C CYS A 238 -18.06 17.84 21.97
N LEU A 239 -19.24 18.45 22.01
CA LEU A 239 -20.43 17.86 22.58
C LEU A 239 -21.25 17.11 21.50
N PRO A 240 -22.05 16.11 21.89
CA PRO A 240 -22.94 15.42 20.96
C PRO A 240 -23.89 16.42 20.29
N GLY A 241 -23.88 16.52 18.96
CA GLY A 241 -24.67 17.44 18.17
C GLY A 241 -23.91 18.66 17.61
N ASP A 242 -22.67 18.91 18.06
CA ASP A 242 -21.84 19.97 17.52
C ASP A 242 -21.03 19.48 16.28
N SER A 243 -20.97 20.33 15.26
CA SER A 243 -20.05 20.10 14.13
C SER A 243 -18.62 20.38 14.57
N CYS A 244 -17.88 19.35 14.95
CA CYS A 244 -16.49 19.47 15.35
C CYS A 244 -15.58 19.65 14.13
N SER A 245 -15.47 20.86 13.66
CA SER A 245 -14.51 21.23 12.60
C SER A 245 -13.16 21.58 13.24
N SER A 246 -12.14 20.75 13.05
CA SER A 246 -10.78 21.11 13.42
C SER A 246 -9.90 21.27 12.20
N SER A 247 -9.06 22.32 12.20
CA SER A 247 -8.01 22.51 11.20
C SER A 247 -6.95 21.40 11.25
N ASP A 248 -6.92 20.59 12.32
CA ASP A 248 -5.95 19.51 12.53
C ASP A 248 -6.03 18.42 11.47
N SER A 249 -7.24 18.10 11.01
CA SER A 249 -7.43 17.11 9.92
C SER A 249 -6.82 17.60 8.60
N LEU A 250 -6.96 18.90 8.29
CA LEU A 250 -6.35 19.48 7.09
C LEU A 250 -4.83 19.56 7.21
N ILE A 251 -4.32 19.96 8.38
CA ILE A 251 -2.87 20.03 8.65
C ILE A 251 -2.27 18.63 8.56
N PHE A 252 -2.89 17.64 9.20
CA PHE A 252 -2.45 16.26 9.13
C PHE A 252 -2.47 15.72 7.70
N GLY A 253 -3.54 15.98 6.94
CA GLY A 253 -3.63 15.62 5.53
C GLY A 253 -2.54 16.24 4.66
N LEU A 254 -2.21 17.53 4.90
CA LEU A 254 -1.10 18.19 4.22
C LEU A 254 0.26 17.58 4.59
N ILE A 255 0.48 17.30 5.87
CA ILE A 255 1.69 16.61 6.35
C ILE A 255 1.82 15.27 5.65
N THR A 256 0.79 14.43 5.66
CA THR A 256 0.80 13.10 5.04
C THR A 256 1.09 13.17 3.53
N CYS A 257 0.52 14.17 2.83
CA CYS A 257 0.81 14.38 1.41
C CYS A 257 2.29 14.72 1.17
N LEU A 258 2.83 15.70 1.91
CA LEU A 258 4.21 16.14 1.75
C LEU A 258 5.20 15.04 2.17
N THR A 259 4.98 14.40 3.30
CA THR A 259 5.83 13.32 3.82
C THR A 259 5.81 12.08 2.93
N GLY A 260 4.65 11.78 2.32
CA GLY A 260 4.51 10.70 1.37
C GLY A 260 5.39 10.91 0.13
N VAL A 261 5.33 12.09 -0.48
CA VAL A 261 6.17 12.42 -1.64
C VAL A 261 7.65 12.46 -1.26
N LEU A 262 8.01 13.17 -0.19
CA LEU A 262 9.39 13.30 0.28
C LEU A 262 9.98 11.93 0.68
N GLY A 263 9.23 11.15 1.47
CA GLY A 263 9.69 9.85 1.96
C GLY A 263 9.94 8.85 0.85
N VAL A 264 9.00 8.69 -0.07
CA VAL A 264 9.18 7.77 -1.22
C VAL A 264 10.38 8.21 -2.07
N GLY A 265 10.51 9.49 -2.36
CA GLY A 265 11.64 10.02 -3.14
C GLY A 265 12.99 9.82 -2.45
N LEU A 266 13.08 10.18 -1.17
CA LEU A 266 14.29 10.00 -0.36
C LEU A 266 14.66 8.52 -0.24
N GLY A 267 13.70 7.65 0.03
CA GLY A 267 13.92 6.22 0.16
C GLY A 267 14.55 5.62 -1.09
N VAL A 268 13.97 5.87 -2.26
CA VAL A 268 14.48 5.38 -3.54
C VAL A 268 15.87 5.94 -3.84
N GLU A 269 16.10 7.23 -3.61
CA GLU A 269 17.40 7.86 -3.90
C GLU A 269 18.50 7.34 -2.96
N ILE A 270 18.22 7.20 -1.67
CA ILE A 270 19.18 6.62 -0.68
C ILE A 270 19.46 5.17 -1.04
N SER A 271 18.42 4.36 -1.30
CA SER A 271 18.58 2.97 -1.68
C SER A 271 19.42 2.81 -2.95
N ARG A 272 19.15 3.61 -3.99
CA ARG A 272 19.89 3.60 -5.23
C ARG A 272 21.37 3.95 -5.07
N ARG A 273 21.72 4.93 -4.22
CA ARG A 273 23.11 5.30 -3.93
C ARG A 273 23.83 4.21 -3.16
N LEU A 274 23.20 3.67 -2.10
CA LEU A 274 23.76 2.62 -1.27
C LEU A 274 23.90 1.28 -2.02
N ARG A 275 23.03 0.97 -2.97
CA ARG A 275 23.06 -0.25 -3.77
C ARG A 275 24.35 -0.38 -4.60
N ARG A 276 25.04 0.73 -4.89
CA ARG A 276 26.33 0.72 -5.60
C ARG A 276 27.47 0.14 -4.74
N SER A 277 27.37 0.25 -3.41
CA SER A 277 28.38 -0.24 -2.48
C SER A 277 27.93 -1.48 -1.69
N ASN A 278 26.63 -1.66 -1.53
CA ASN A 278 26.06 -2.76 -0.73
C ASN A 278 24.85 -3.40 -1.44
N PRO A 279 24.94 -4.68 -1.83
CA PRO A 279 23.83 -5.38 -2.49
C PRO A 279 22.58 -5.56 -1.58
N ARG A 280 22.73 -5.40 -0.24
CA ARG A 280 21.66 -5.48 0.75
C ARG A 280 21.02 -4.12 1.06
N ALA A 281 21.30 -3.09 0.28
CA ALA A 281 20.89 -1.71 0.56
C ALA A 281 19.36 -1.56 0.71
N ASP A 282 18.57 -2.20 -0.15
CA ASP A 282 17.12 -2.05 -0.17
C ASP A 282 16.45 -2.42 1.17
N PRO A 283 16.61 -3.64 1.69
CA PRO A 283 16.02 -3.98 2.97
C PRO A 283 16.65 -3.24 4.15
N LEU A 284 17.93 -2.82 4.06
CA LEU A 284 18.55 -2.01 5.10
C LEU A 284 17.98 -0.59 5.16
N VAL A 285 17.67 0.02 4.01
CA VAL A 285 17.00 1.34 3.95
C VAL A 285 15.57 1.22 4.48
N CYS A 286 14.85 0.15 4.12
CA CYS A 286 13.52 -0.13 4.68
C CYS A 286 13.57 -0.31 6.20
N ALA A 287 14.53 -1.08 6.71
CA ALA A 287 14.71 -1.27 8.14
C ALA A 287 15.05 0.05 8.86
N ALA A 288 15.97 0.83 8.31
CA ALA A 288 16.36 2.12 8.87
C ALA A 288 15.19 3.12 8.87
N GLY A 289 14.41 3.16 7.80
CA GLY A 289 13.20 4.00 7.71
C GLY A 289 12.18 3.61 8.79
N LEU A 290 11.86 2.33 8.92
CA LEU A 290 10.83 1.87 9.84
C LEU A 290 11.29 1.92 11.31
N LEU A 291 12.50 1.47 11.61
CA LEU A 291 13.08 1.58 12.95
C LEU A 291 13.30 3.05 13.36
N GLY A 292 13.74 3.90 12.41
CA GLY A 292 13.91 5.32 12.65
C GLY A 292 12.57 6.06 12.85
N SER A 293 11.48 5.62 12.21
CA SER A 293 10.15 6.22 12.38
C SER A 293 9.57 5.97 13.78
N ALA A 294 9.83 4.81 14.38
CA ALA A 294 9.24 4.39 15.64
C ALA A 294 9.50 5.37 16.82
N PRO A 295 10.75 5.85 17.09
CA PRO A 295 10.98 6.82 18.16
C PRO A 295 10.31 8.17 17.90
N PHE A 296 10.24 8.66 16.64
CA PHE A 296 9.58 9.92 16.33
C PHE A 296 8.08 9.82 16.48
N LEU A 297 7.47 8.72 16.07
CA LEU A 297 6.04 8.46 16.30
C LEU A 297 5.74 8.32 17.81
N PHE A 298 6.60 7.66 18.58
CA PHE A 298 6.47 7.62 20.02
C PHE A 298 6.57 9.01 20.65
N LEU A 299 7.56 9.82 20.25
CA LEU A 299 7.74 11.19 20.73
C LEU A 299 6.56 12.09 20.34
N SER A 300 5.98 11.92 19.16
CA SER A 300 4.78 12.66 18.76
C SER A 300 3.61 12.42 19.72
N LEU A 301 3.42 11.19 20.12
CA LEU A 301 2.39 10.83 21.11
C LEU A 301 2.72 11.36 22.51
N ALA A 302 3.97 11.26 22.94
CA ALA A 302 4.41 11.67 24.26
C ALA A 302 4.34 13.21 24.42
N CYS A 303 4.73 13.97 23.40
CA CYS A 303 4.78 15.44 23.43
C CYS A 303 3.41 16.09 23.25
N ALA A 304 2.40 15.36 22.80
CA ALA A 304 1.08 15.92 22.47
C ALA A 304 0.39 16.65 23.65
N ARG A 305 0.71 16.26 24.88
CA ARG A 305 0.21 16.95 26.10
C ARG A 305 0.93 18.26 26.41
N GLY A 306 2.11 18.49 25.86
CA GLY A 306 2.92 19.68 26.16
C GLY A 306 2.94 20.69 25.02
N SER A 307 2.94 20.23 23.77
CA SER A 307 3.03 21.10 22.59
C SER A 307 2.52 20.42 21.35
N ILE A 308 1.47 20.99 20.77
CA ILE A 308 0.92 20.51 19.49
C ILE A 308 1.90 20.71 18.33
N VAL A 309 2.70 21.78 18.36
CA VAL A 309 3.70 22.08 17.34
C VAL A 309 4.80 21.02 17.33
N ALA A 310 5.31 20.63 18.50
CA ALA A 310 6.29 19.55 18.62
C ALA A 310 5.71 18.23 18.10
N THR A 311 4.44 17.95 18.38
CA THR A 311 3.71 16.78 17.87
C THR A 311 3.70 16.76 16.34
N TYR A 312 3.36 17.86 15.67
CA TYR A 312 3.37 17.95 14.22
C TYR A 312 4.77 17.73 13.62
N ILE A 313 5.81 18.29 14.24
CA ILE A 313 7.20 18.11 13.79
C ILE A 313 7.58 16.63 13.85
N PHE A 314 7.28 15.96 14.97
CA PHE A 314 7.62 14.55 15.12
C PHE A 314 6.78 13.64 14.21
N ILE A 315 5.50 13.98 13.97
CA ILE A 315 4.68 13.28 12.97
C ILE A 315 5.31 13.44 11.58
N PHE A 316 5.71 14.66 11.19
CA PHE A 316 6.32 14.93 9.91
C PHE A 316 7.59 14.08 9.68
N ILE A 317 8.49 14.03 10.65
CA ILE A 317 9.72 13.23 10.56
C ILE A 317 9.37 11.74 10.54
N GLY A 318 8.51 11.27 11.44
CA GLY A 318 8.13 9.87 11.56
C GLY A 318 7.43 9.35 10.30
N GLU A 319 6.49 10.10 9.74
CA GLU A 319 5.80 9.72 8.50
C GLU A 319 6.71 9.78 7.27
N THR A 320 7.66 10.74 7.22
CA THR A 320 8.66 10.76 6.13
C THR A 320 9.49 9.50 6.12
N LEU A 321 10.02 9.08 7.29
CA LEU A 321 10.79 7.85 7.43
C LEU A 321 9.96 6.60 7.14
N LEU A 322 8.71 6.55 7.60
CA LEU A 322 7.77 5.47 7.33
C LEU A 322 7.50 5.34 5.82
N SER A 323 7.33 6.48 5.14
CA SER A 323 6.99 6.51 3.71
C SER A 323 8.14 6.09 2.79
N MET A 324 9.39 6.02 3.30
CA MET A 324 10.53 5.53 2.52
C MET A 324 10.36 4.08 2.03
N ASN A 325 9.50 3.31 2.68
CA ASN A 325 9.36 1.87 2.42
C ASN A 325 8.58 1.53 1.15
N TRP A 326 7.59 2.35 0.76
CA TRP A 326 6.59 2.00 -0.26
C TRP A 326 7.17 1.50 -1.59
N ALA A 327 8.00 2.30 -2.25
CA ALA A 327 8.55 1.93 -3.55
C ALA A 327 9.66 0.88 -3.45
N ILE A 328 10.45 0.90 -2.36
CA ILE A 328 11.55 -0.04 -2.18
C ILE A 328 11.04 -1.46 -1.94
N VAL A 329 9.98 -1.62 -1.16
CA VAL A 329 9.38 -2.95 -0.89
C VAL A 329 8.85 -3.57 -2.17
N ALA A 330 8.18 -2.79 -3.02
CA ALA A 330 7.74 -3.27 -4.33
C ALA A 330 8.94 -3.67 -5.21
N ASP A 331 10.02 -2.89 -5.21
CA ASP A 331 11.24 -3.24 -5.96
C ASP A 331 11.89 -4.53 -5.42
N ILE A 332 11.95 -4.74 -4.10
CA ILE A 332 12.41 -5.99 -3.48
C ILE A 332 11.61 -7.17 -4.02
N LEU A 333 10.29 -7.12 -3.97
CA LEU A 333 9.43 -8.18 -4.47
C LEU A 333 9.73 -8.51 -5.92
N LEU A 334 9.88 -7.48 -6.77
CA LEU A 334 10.07 -7.64 -8.21
C LEU A 334 11.38 -8.32 -8.60
N TYR A 335 12.44 -8.23 -7.79
CA TYR A 335 13.71 -8.88 -8.13
C TYR A 335 14.00 -10.17 -7.33
N VAL A 336 13.27 -10.46 -6.25
CA VAL A 336 13.39 -11.77 -5.56
C VAL A 336 12.38 -12.80 -6.08
N VAL A 337 11.41 -12.36 -6.90
CA VAL A 337 10.38 -13.21 -7.50
C VAL A 337 10.58 -13.27 -9.02
N ILE A 338 10.48 -14.47 -9.60
CA ILE A 338 10.58 -14.64 -11.06
C ILE A 338 9.43 -13.95 -11.79
N PRO A 339 9.65 -13.45 -13.03
CA PRO A 339 8.68 -12.63 -13.76
C PRO A 339 7.30 -13.25 -13.94
N THR A 340 7.21 -14.58 -14.06
CA THR A 340 5.93 -15.30 -14.24
C THR A 340 5.08 -15.40 -12.99
N ARG A 341 5.57 -14.95 -11.81
CA ARG A 341 4.90 -15.02 -10.50
C ARG A 341 4.76 -13.66 -9.82
N ARG A 342 5.23 -12.58 -10.45
CA ARG A 342 5.28 -11.25 -9.83
C ARG A 342 3.91 -10.71 -9.49
N SER A 343 2.95 -10.80 -10.42
CA SER A 343 1.59 -10.29 -10.15
C SER A 343 0.89 -11.10 -9.05
N THR A 344 1.11 -12.41 -9.00
CA THR A 344 0.61 -13.26 -7.91
C THR A 344 1.26 -12.86 -6.57
N ALA A 345 2.57 -12.60 -6.56
CA ALA A 345 3.29 -12.17 -5.36
C ALA A 345 2.79 -10.79 -4.86
N GLU A 346 2.61 -9.82 -5.77
CA GLU A 346 2.02 -8.51 -5.45
C GLU A 346 0.62 -8.66 -4.83
N ALA A 347 -0.22 -9.50 -5.44
CA ALA A 347 -1.56 -9.75 -4.93
C ALA A 347 -1.54 -10.34 -3.51
N PHE A 348 -0.64 -11.27 -3.22
CA PHE A 348 -0.50 -11.84 -1.88
C PHE A 348 0.04 -10.82 -0.87
N GLN A 349 0.99 -10.01 -1.27
CA GLN A 349 1.50 -8.92 -0.42
C GLN A 349 0.38 -7.91 -0.10
N ILE A 350 -0.45 -7.55 -1.07
CA ILE A 350 -1.63 -6.70 -0.90
C ILE A 350 -2.61 -7.33 0.09
N VAL A 351 -3.00 -8.60 -0.11
CA VAL A 351 -3.92 -9.29 0.80
C VAL A 351 -3.37 -9.30 2.24
N LEU A 352 -2.11 -9.65 2.41
CA LEU A 352 -1.49 -9.73 3.73
C LEU A 352 -1.44 -8.36 4.41
N SER A 353 -1.00 -7.33 3.67
CA SER A 353 -0.87 -5.98 4.20
C SER A 353 -2.21 -5.33 4.53
N HIS A 354 -3.26 -5.56 3.73
CA HIS A 354 -4.59 -5.04 4.04
C HIS A 354 -5.27 -5.83 5.15
N LEU A 355 -5.21 -7.16 5.15
CA LEU A 355 -5.87 -7.99 6.15
C LEU A 355 -5.32 -7.75 7.56
N LEU A 356 -3.99 -7.80 7.71
CA LEU A 356 -3.31 -7.66 9.00
C LEU A 356 -2.83 -6.23 9.29
N GLY A 357 -2.78 -5.38 8.27
CA GLY A 357 -2.36 -3.98 8.35
C GLY A 357 -3.55 -3.04 8.49
N ASP A 358 -3.82 -2.27 7.45
CA ASP A 358 -4.71 -1.11 7.49
C ASP A 358 -6.21 -1.42 7.63
N ALA A 359 -6.67 -2.63 7.35
CA ALA A 359 -8.06 -3.01 7.60
C ALA A 359 -8.33 -3.34 9.08
N GLY A 360 -7.38 -4.01 9.74
CA GLY A 360 -7.54 -4.47 11.12
C GLY A 360 -7.03 -3.49 12.17
N SER A 361 -6.00 -2.71 11.86
CA SER A 361 -5.32 -1.86 12.83
C SER A 361 -6.18 -0.75 13.43
N PRO A 362 -7.04 -0.01 12.68
CA PRO A 362 -7.88 1.01 13.29
C PRO A 362 -8.87 0.44 14.31
N TYR A 363 -9.44 -0.72 14.00
CA TYR A 363 -10.34 -1.41 14.91
C TYR A 363 -9.62 -1.87 16.18
N LEU A 364 -8.44 -2.46 16.05
CA LEU A 364 -7.63 -2.92 17.18
C LEU A 364 -7.26 -1.76 18.12
N ILE A 365 -6.82 -0.64 17.56
CA ILE A 365 -6.51 0.58 18.33
C ILE A 365 -7.75 1.10 19.05
N GLY A 366 -8.89 1.16 18.38
CA GLY A 366 -10.17 1.57 18.97
C GLY A 366 -10.61 0.63 20.12
N LEU A 367 -10.48 -0.69 19.93
CA LEU A 367 -10.83 -1.69 20.93
C LEU A 367 -9.97 -1.55 22.20
N ILE A 368 -8.65 -1.36 22.04
CA ILE A 368 -7.73 -1.14 23.16
C ILE A 368 -8.09 0.16 23.90
N SER A 369 -8.33 1.24 23.14
CA SER A 369 -8.72 2.54 23.68
C SER A 369 -10.00 2.44 24.51
N ASP A 370 -11.03 1.76 23.99
CA ASP A 370 -12.30 1.56 24.70
C ASP A 370 -12.15 0.74 25.97
N ARG A 371 -11.30 -0.30 25.95
CA ARG A 371 -11.01 -1.11 27.15
C ARG A 371 -10.31 -0.29 28.22
N LEU A 372 -9.30 0.49 27.85
CA LEU A 372 -8.60 1.37 28.78
C LEU A 372 -9.53 2.46 29.35
N ARG A 373 -10.38 3.06 28.50
CA ARG A 373 -11.33 4.08 28.92
C ARG A 373 -12.35 3.57 29.94
N ARG A 374 -12.82 2.32 29.80
CA ARG A 374 -13.74 1.69 30.76
C ARG A 374 -13.12 1.42 32.14
N SER A 375 -11.78 1.30 32.21
CA SER A 375 -11.08 1.05 33.47
C SER A 375 -10.74 2.33 34.25
N TRP A 376 -10.96 3.53 33.66
CA TRP A 376 -10.62 4.81 34.26
C TRP A 376 -11.87 5.67 34.49
N PRO A 377 -11.82 6.65 35.45
CA PRO A 377 -12.88 7.61 35.62
C PRO A 377 -13.14 8.41 34.33
N PRO A 378 -14.41 8.65 33.97
CA PRO A 378 -14.75 9.36 32.74
C PRO A 378 -14.25 10.82 32.79
N SER A 379 -13.35 11.18 31.89
CA SER A 379 -12.83 12.53 31.73
C SER A 379 -12.20 12.70 30.34
N PHE A 380 -12.11 13.94 29.84
CA PHE A 380 -11.41 14.22 28.59
C PHE A 380 -9.95 13.77 28.61
N LEU A 381 -9.31 13.87 29.77
CA LEU A 381 -7.93 13.40 29.96
C LEU A 381 -7.85 11.86 29.86
N SER A 382 -8.83 11.12 30.36
CA SER A 382 -8.84 9.66 30.25
C SER A 382 -9.08 9.22 28.81
N GLU A 383 -9.91 9.92 28.06
CA GLU A 383 -10.13 9.67 26.63
C GLU A 383 -8.87 9.93 25.79
N PHE A 384 -8.18 11.01 26.05
CA PHE A 384 -6.90 11.33 25.41
C PHE A 384 -5.85 10.25 25.74
N ARG A 385 -5.68 9.92 27.02
CA ARG A 385 -4.68 8.92 27.45
C ARG A 385 -4.96 7.53 26.93
N ALA A 386 -6.22 7.11 26.89
CA ALA A 386 -6.61 5.81 26.37
C ALA A 386 -6.19 5.66 24.90
N LEU A 387 -6.46 6.68 24.09
CA LEU A 387 -6.05 6.69 22.68
C LEU A 387 -4.53 6.82 22.53
N GLN A 388 -3.87 7.65 23.36
CA GLN A 388 -2.41 7.78 23.40
C GLN A 388 -1.71 6.44 23.62
N PHE A 389 -2.10 5.70 24.69
CA PHE A 389 -1.52 4.40 24.97
C PHE A 389 -1.81 3.35 23.90
N SER A 390 -3.00 3.39 23.32
CA SER A 390 -3.38 2.47 22.23
C SER A 390 -2.50 2.71 20.99
N LEU A 391 -2.26 3.97 20.62
CA LEU A 391 -1.42 4.34 19.48
C LEU A 391 0.06 4.02 19.70
N MET A 392 0.55 3.89 20.94
CA MET A 392 1.93 3.44 21.20
C MET A 392 2.22 2.04 20.63
N LEU A 393 1.17 1.22 20.43
CA LEU A 393 1.30 -0.06 19.73
C LEU A 393 1.88 0.12 18.31
N CYS A 394 1.61 1.22 17.64
CA CYS A 394 2.15 1.51 16.31
C CYS A 394 3.69 1.58 16.31
N ALA A 395 4.30 2.19 17.32
CA ALA A 395 5.75 2.25 17.45
C ALA A 395 6.37 0.85 17.67
N PHE A 396 5.71 0.01 18.46
CA PHE A 396 6.12 -1.37 18.69
C PHE A 396 6.02 -2.22 17.42
N VAL A 397 4.89 -2.15 16.72
CA VAL A 397 4.68 -2.86 15.45
C VAL A 397 5.68 -2.36 14.40
N GLY A 398 5.96 -1.06 14.35
CA GLY A 398 7.01 -0.49 13.49
C GLY A 398 8.39 -1.09 13.77
N ALA A 399 8.76 -1.26 15.04
CA ALA A 399 10.01 -1.91 15.41
C ALA A 399 10.09 -3.38 14.98
N LEU A 400 8.99 -4.14 15.14
CA LEU A 400 8.91 -5.52 14.64
C LEU A 400 9.04 -5.60 13.12
N GLY A 401 8.39 -4.70 12.39
CA GLY A 401 8.52 -4.60 10.94
C GLY A 401 9.95 -4.28 10.50
N GLY A 402 10.62 -3.37 11.20
CA GLY A 402 12.05 -3.09 10.99
C GLY A 402 12.94 -4.29 11.20
N ALA A 403 12.67 -5.11 12.22
CA ALA A 403 13.37 -6.37 12.44
C ALA A 403 13.12 -7.38 11.30
N ALA A 404 11.90 -7.43 10.75
CA ALA A 404 11.59 -8.26 9.58
C ALA A 404 12.39 -7.82 8.34
N PHE A 405 12.56 -6.52 8.10
CA PHE A 405 13.42 -6.02 7.01
C PHE A 405 14.91 -6.32 7.26
N LEU A 406 15.41 -6.27 8.49
CA LEU A 406 16.76 -6.73 8.81
C LEU A 406 16.92 -8.24 8.50
N GLY A 407 15.90 -9.04 8.83
CA GLY A 407 15.86 -10.45 8.44
C GLY A 407 15.88 -10.64 6.91
N THR A 408 15.16 -9.79 6.16
CA THR A 408 15.20 -9.79 4.70
C THR A 408 16.63 -9.58 4.17
N ALA A 409 17.40 -8.67 4.79
CA ALA A 409 18.77 -8.38 4.38
C ALA A 409 19.70 -9.58 4.47
N ILE A 410 19.40 -10.58 5.30
CA ILE A 410 20.19 -11.82 5.42
C ILE A 410 20.01 -12.70 4.17
N PHE A 411 18.78 -12.85 3.68
CA PHE A 411 18.44 -13.81 2.63
C PHE A 411 18.43 -13.21 1.22
N ILE A 412 18.37 -11.87 1.08
CA ILE A 412 18.05 -11.18 -0.17
C ILE A 412 19.03 -11.48 -1.31
N GLU A 413 20.34 -11.62 -1.02
CA GLU A 413 21.34 -11.90 -2.05
C GLU A 413 21.14 -13.29 -2.65
N GLY A 414 20.88 -14.28 -1.80
CA GLY A 414 20.64 -15.66 -2.22
C GLY A 414 19.37 -15.77 -3.06
N ASP A 415 18.27 -15.18 -2.61
CA ASP A 415 16.98 -15.27 -3.31
C ASP A 415 17.00 -14.49 -4.62
N ARG A 416 17.64 -13.31 -4.65
CA ARG A 416 17.86 -12.54 -5.88
C ARG A 416 18.67 -13.33 -6.90
N ARG A 417 19.76 -13.96 -6.46
CA ARG A 417 20.60 -14.81 -7.33
C ARG A 417 19.83 -16.00 -7.87
N ARG A 418 19.03 -16.68 -7.03
CA ARG A 418 18.15 -17.79 -7.47
C ARG A 418 17.17 -17.34 -8.54
N ALA A 419 16.49 -16.21 -8.34
CA ALA A 419 15.56 -15.65 -9.31
C ALA A 419 16.26 -15.35 -10.65
N GLN A 420 17.45 -14.72 -10.61
CA GLN A 420 18.24 -14.44 -11.80
C GLN A 420 18.67 -15.69 -12.56
N LEU A 421 19.21 -16.69 -11.86
CA LEU A 421 19.61 -17.95 -12.48
C LEU A 421 18.43 -18.69 -13.12
N HIS A 422 17.25 -18.62 -12.52
CA HIS A 422 16.03 -19.18 -13.08
C HIS A 422 15.61 -18.45 -14.37
N VAL A 423 15.65 -17.13 -14.39
CA VAL A 423 15.34 -16.31 -15.57
C VAL A 423 16.31 -16.59 -16.73
N GLN A 424 17.58 -16.85 -16.41
CA GLN A 424 18.61 -17.20 -17.39
C GLN A 424 18.54 -18.64 -17.89
N GLY A 425 17.61 -19.45 -17.38
CA GLY A 425 17.46 -20.87 -17.74
C GLY A 425 18.54 -21.78 -17.16
N LEU A 426 19.38 -21.28 -16.24
CA LEU A 426 20.44 -22.03 -15.56
C LEU A 426 19.93 -22.86 -14.38
N LEU A 427 18.75 -22.49 -13.84
CA LEU A 427 18.01 -23.24 -12.82
C LEU A 427 16.70 -23.73 -13.44
N ARG A 428 16.49 -25.05 -13.46
CA ARG A 428 15.14 -25.64 -13.64
C ARG A 428 14.55 -25.89 -12.27
N GLU A 429 13.25 -25.65 -12.10
CA GLU A 429 12.57 -26.11 -10.90
C GLU A 429 12.68 -27.63 -10.82
N ALA A 430 13.41 -28.09 -9.82
CA ALA A 430 13.39 -29.48 -9.45
C ALA A 430 11.97 -29.87 -9.04
N GLY A 431 11.47 -31.01 -9.52
CA GLY A 431 10.26 -31.62 -8.95
C GLY A 431 10.45 -31.82 -7.43
N PRO A 432 9.41 -32.16 -6.67
CA PRO A 432 9.39 -32.13 -5.21
C PRO A 432 10.48 -32.94 -4.46
N ALA A 433 11.43 -33.53 -5.17
CA ALA A 433 12.47 -34.41 -4.61
C ALA A 433 13.93 -34.07 -5.01
N ASP A 434 14.21 -33.03 -5.78
CA ASP A 434 15.60 -32.83 -6.29
C ASP A 434 16.08 -31.38 -6.09
N ASP A 435 16.85 -31.17 -5.03
CA ASP A 435 17.53 -29.87 -4.71
C ASP A 435 18.87 -29.70 -5.47
N ARG A 436 18.97 -30.20 -6.70
CA ARG A 436 20.22 -30.17 -7.48
C ARG A 436 20.15 -29.15 -8.61
N ILE A 437 21.20 -28.34 -8.72
CA ILE A 437 21.38 -27.38 -9.82
C ILE A 437 21.95 -28.11 -11.02
N VAL A 438 21.32 -27.95 -12.20
CA VAL A 438 21.88 -28.42 -13.47
C VAL A 438 22.78 -27.32 -14.02
N VAL A 439 24.08 -27.46 -13.88
CA VAL A 439 25.05 -26.53 -14.49
C VAL A 439 25.37 -27.06 -15.90
N PRO A 440 25.03 -26.31 -16.97
CA PRO A 440 25.40 -26.67 -18.33
C PRO A 440 26.91 -26.44 -18.49
N GLN A 441 27.72 -27.48 -18.50
CA GLN A 441 29.06 -27.44 -19.09
C GLN A 441 28.99 -27.85 -20.57
N ARG A 442 29.78 -27.18 -21.40
CA ARG A 442 29.86 -27.51 -22.84
C ARG A 442 29.98 -29.04 -23.05
N GLY A 443 28.87 -29.67 -23.38
CA GLY A 443 28.81 -31.09 -23.76
C GLY A 443 28.47 -32.11 -22.66
N ARG A 444 28.34 -31.74 -21.37
CA ARG A 444 27.87 -32.65 -20.30
C ARG A 444 27.07 -31.86 -19.21
N SER A 445 25.92 -32.41 -18.86
CA SER A 445 25.10 -31.91 -17.75
C SER A 445 25.56 -32.57 -16.44
N THR A 446 26.16 -31.80 -15.53
CA THR A 446 26.49 -32.27 -14.17
C THR A 446 25.49 -31.72 -13.17
N ARG A 447 24.94 -32.56 -12.29
CA ARG A 447 24.06 -32.20 -11.19
C ARG A 447 24.91 -31.90 -9.96
N VAL A 448 24.82 -30.68 -9.43
CA VAL A 448 25.59 -30.22 -8.27
C VAL A 448 24.59 -29.82 -7.18
N PRO A 449 24.81 -30.14 -5.89
CA PRO A 449 23.97 -29.65 -4.77
C PRO A 449 23.95 -28.14 -4.70
N VAL A 450 22.79 -27.57 -4.35
CA VAL A 450 22.60 -26.10 -4.22
C VAL A 450 23.60 -25.47 -3.24
N SER A 451 24.00 -26.21 -2.20
CA SER A 451 24.95 -25.76 -1.19
C SER A 451 26.38 -25.51 -1.72
N SER A 452 26.77 -26.13 -2.84
CA SER A 452 28.13 -25.97 -3.41
C SER A 452 28.25 -24.85 -4.44
N VAL A 453 27.18 -24.17 -4.79
CA VAL A 453 27.16 -23.05 -5.76
C VAL A 453 26.89 -21.71 -5.05
N LEU A 454 26.59 -21.76 -3.76
CA LEU A 454 26.24 -20.59 -2.92
C LEU A 454 27.37 -20.11 -2.01
N ILE A 455 28.60 -20.62 -2.16
CA ILE A 455 29.82 -20.14 -1.48
C ILE A 455 30.54 -19.10 -2.33
#